data_4fc44b113e7e110175e0fca5badc8df9
#
_entry.id   4fc44b113e7e110175e0fca5badc8df9
#
_cell.length_a   1.000
_cell.length_b   1.000
_cell.length_c   1.000
_cell.angle_alpha   90.00
_cell.angle_beta   90.00
_cell.angle_gamma   90.00
#
_symmetry.space_group_name_H-M   'P 1'
#
loop_
_entity.id
_entity.type
_entity.pdbx_description
1 polymer ?
#
loop_
_entity_poly.entity_id
_entity_poly.type
_entity_poly.pdbx_seq_one_letter_code
_entity_poly.pdbx_strand_id
1 'polypeptide(L)'
;MKIEEYIKSLPNNVISGNDIQLPEDSLRKIFEFLNLNENDVFYHLGCGGGEGIKIALQEFHVKNATGIDNNNEKIKQAVKLIEKNNLKGGKFLCEDVVTTKIDDATTILFWFTDIEIIEKMKKKFQGLQNGTRIVTIWGPLPECLPTQVDFPYIINQVPFKHAELKEQLLAIFGIKCIDFVNAWEYAERYTKAIATHNTENDRFLTILQSLVIWINAKNLGITCGDGVPVPIKNYIQILKENFGIEVEHLLNDANLKF
;
A
#
# COMPACT_ATOMS: atom_id res chain seq x y z
N MET A 1 -9.41 -25.62 -4.26
CA MET A 1 -9.94 -24.25 -3.97
C MET A 1 -9.02 -23.24 -4.64
N LYS A 2 -9.56 -22.27 -5.35
CA LYS A 2 -8.76 -21.20 -5.93
C LYS A 2 -8.17 -20.31 -4.85
N ILE A 3 -6.99 -19.71 -5.10
CA ILE A 3 -6.30 -18.87 -4.12
C ILE A 3 -7.16 -17.67 -3.68
N GLU A 4 -7.96 -17.11 -4.57
CA GLU A 4 -8.86 -15.99 -4.24
C GLU A 4 -9.97 -16.40 -3.26
N GLU A 5 -10.44 -17.64 -3.35
CA GLU A 5 -11.43 -18.19 -2.41
C GLU A 5 -10.77 -18.46 -1.06
N TYR A 6 -9.52 -18.95 -1.07
CA TYR A 6 -8.73 -19.13 0.14
C TYR A 6 -8.47 -17.81 0.86
N ILE A 7 -8.02 -16.78 0.11
CA ILE A 7 -7.78 -15.45 0.65
C ILE A 7 -9.07 -14.87 1.28
N LYS A 8 -10.22 -15.02 0.61
CA LYS A 8 -11.52 -14.60 1.16
C LYS A 8 -11.96 -15.39 2.40
N SER A 9 -11.48 -16.61 2.58
CA SER A 9 -11.79 -17.45 3.74
C SER A 9 -10.94 -17.11 4.96
N LEU A 10 -9.84 -16.39 4.79
CA LEU A 10 -9.00 -15.96 5.90
C LEU A 10 -9.73 -14.90 6.75
N PRO A 11 -9.46 -14.86 8.06
CA PRO A 11 -10.02 -13.82 8.91
C PRO A 11 -9.71 -12.43 8.36
N ASN A 12 -10.68 -11.53 8.41
CA ASN A 12 -10.59 -10.18 7.84
C ASN A 12 -9.36 -9.36 8.32
N ASN A 13 -8.82 -9.70 9.48
CA ASN A 13 -7.62 -9.08 10.04
C ASN A 13 -6.31 -9.59 9.43
N VAL A 14 -6.35 -10.61 8.56
CA VAL A 14 -5.15 -11.19 7.95
C VAL A 14 -4.89 -10.63 6.55
N ILE A 15 -5.91 -10.43 5.73
CA ILE A 15 -5.71 -10.08 4.29
C ILE A 15 -6.78 -9.13 3.71
N SER A 16 -7.90 -8.83 4.37
CA SER A 16 -8.87 -7.94 3.74
C SER A 16 -8.41 -6.49 3.80
N GLY A 17 -8.19 -5.88 2.62
CA GLY A 17 -7.81 -4.47 2.50
C GLY A 17 -8.82 -3.48 3.11
N ASN A 18 -10.02 -3.94 3.45
CA ASN A 18 -11.06 -3.09 4.05
C ASN A 18 -10.87 -2.85 5.56
N ASP A 19 -10.09 -3.70 6.26
CA ASP A 19 -9.89 -3.60 7.71
C ASP A 19 -8.42 -3.61 8.16
N ILE A 20 -7.47 -3.63 7.23
CA ILE A 20 -6.05 -3.54 7.56
C ILE A 20 -5.74 -2.11 8.01
N GLN A 21 -5.38 -1.96 9.28
CA GLN A 21 -4.80 -0.72 9.79
C GLN A 21 -3.29 -0.87 9.81
N LEU A 22 -2.61 0.18 9.34
CA LEU A 22 -1.15 0.23 9.45
C LEU A 22 -0.75 0.23 10.93
N PRO A 23 0.21 -0.61 11.34
CA PRO A 23 0.76 -0.56 12.69
C PRO A 23 1.34 0.83 13.00
N GLU A 24 1.29 1.24 14.26
CA GLU A 24 1.84 2.54 14.67
C GLU A 24 3.30 2.72 14.28
N ASP A 25 4.12 1.66 14.41
CA ASP A 25 5.55 1.72 14.04
C ASP A 25 5.74 1.90 12.52
N SER A 26 4.84 1.34 11.71
CA SER A 26 4.85 1.57 10.26
C SER A 26 4.46 3.01 9.93
N LEU A 27 3.46 3.56 10.63
CA LEU A 27 3.06 4.96 10.48
C LEU A 27 4.20 5.92 10.85
N ARG A 28 4.93 5.65 11.96
CA ARG A 28 6.12 6.45 12.36
C ARG A 28 7.19 6.44 11.27
N LYS A 29 7.54 5.25 10.74
CA LYS A 29 8.51 5.11 9.64
C LYS A 29 8.09 5.85 8.38
N ILE A 30 6.80 5.77 8.01
CA ILE A 30 6.24 6.52 6.88
C ILE A 30 6.39 8.02 7.09
N PHE A 31 6.09 8.53 8.29
CA PHE A 31 6.15 9.95 8.59
C PHE A 31 7.59 10.46 8.69
N GLU A 32 8.51 9.65 9.21
CA GLU A 32 9.96 9.91 9.16
C GLU A 32 10.45 9.99 7.70
N PHE A 33 10.08 9.01 6.88
CA PHE A 33 10.43 8.97 5.45
C PHE A 33 9.87 10.16 4.67
N LEU A 34 8.66 10.63 5.03
CA LEU A 34 8.05 11.84 4.49
C LEU A 34 8.72 13.13 4.97
N ASN A 35 9.56 13.11 6.02
CA ASN A 35 9.97 14.28 6.76
C ASN A 35 8.79 15.15 7.18
N LEU A 36 7.72 14.49 7.66
CA LEU A 36 6.48 15.14 8.08
C LEU A 36 6.77 16.13 9.21
N ASN A 37 6.23 17.34 9.14
CA ASN A 37 6.53 18.38 10.12
C ASN A 37 5.38 19.41 10.28
N GLU A 38 5.58 20.38 11.14
CA GLU A 38 4.58 21.40 11.50
C GLU A 38 4.09 22.31 10.38
N ASN A 39 4.79 22.37 9.24
CA ASN A 39 4.42 23.18 8.09
C ASN A 39 3.55 22.41 7.10
N ASP A 40 3.38 21.11 7.31
CA ASP A 40 2.55 20.28 6.45
C ASP A 40 1.06 20.44 6.76
N VAL A 41 0.26 20.44 5.70
CA VAL A 41 -1.19 20.15 5.76
C VAL A 41 -1.35 18.69 5.36
N PHE A 42 -1.51 17.84 6.36
CA PHE A 42 -1.46 16.39 6.21
C PHE A 42 -2.84 15.79 6.01
N TYR A 43 -2.96 14.91 5.02
CA TYR A 43 -4.16 14.12 4.77
C TYR A 43 -3.86 12.62 4.85
N HIS A 44 -4.65 11.89 5.63
CA HIS A 44 -4.65 10.43 5.65
C HIS A 44 -5.94 9.91 5.00
N LEU A 45 -5.83 9.41 3.78
CA LEU A 45 -6.96 8.89 3.01
C LEU A 45 -7.15 7.41 3.35
N GLY A 46 -8.35 7.05 3.84
CA GLY A 46 -8.60 5.75 4.46
C GLY A 46 -8.03 5.69 5.89
N CYS A 47 -8.31 6.72 6.70
CA CYS A 47 -7.65 6.91 7.99
C CYS A 47 -8.05 5.91 9.10
N GLY A 48 -9.08 5.09 8.87
CA GLY A 48 -9.55 4.12 9.85
C GLY A 48 -9.88 4.75 11.20
N GLY A 49 -9.36 4.17 12.28
CA GLY A 49 -9.54 4.63 13.67
C GLY A 49 -8.76 5.89 14.06
N GLY A 50 -8.03 6.52 13.11
CA GLY A 50 -7.38 7.82 13.33
C GLY A 50 -5.97 7.76 13.92
N GLU A 51 -5.36 6.59 14.09
CA GLU A 51 -4.02 6.45 14.67
C GLU A 51 -2.97 7.28 13.92
N GLY A 52 -3.01 7.29 12.57
CA GLY A 52 -2.09 8.11 11.78
C GLY A 52 -2.24 9.61 12.06
N ILE A 53 -3.46 10.11 12.26
CA ILE A 53 -3.70 11.51 12.63
C ILE A 53 -3.18 11.80 14.03
N LYS A 54 -3.41 10.90 14.99
CA LYS A 54 -2.88 11.01 16.37
C LYS A 54 -1.35 11.14 16.35
N ILE A 55 -0.66 10.22 15.67
CA ILE A 55 0.81 10.22 15.59
C ILE A 55 1.33 11.49 14.92
N ALA A 56 0.73 11.91 13.79
CA ALA A 56 1.11 13.11 13.07
C ALA A 56 1.04 14.37 13.96
N LEU A 57 -0.04 14.52 14.74
CA LEU A 57 -0.21 15.66 15.63
C LEU A 57 0.73 15.60 16.86
N GLN A 58 0.85 14.43 17.46
CA GLN A 58 1.51 14.27 18.75
C GLN A 58 3.02 14.18 18.65
N GLU A 59 3.53 13.43 17.66
CA GLU A 59 4.95 13.10 17.54
C GLU A 59 5.65 13.94 16.44
N PHE A 60 4.92 14.30 15.38
CA PHE A 60 5.48 15.08 14.24
C PHE A 60 5.05 16.55 14.27
N HIS A 61 4.25 16.95 15.27
CA HIS A 61 3.82 18.33 15.51
C HIS A 61 3.10 19.01 14.35
N VAL A 62 2.48 18.23 13.47
CA VAL A 62 1.65 18.74 12.38
C VAL A 62 0.52 19.58 12.95
N LYS A 63 0.31 20.79 12.42
CA LYS A 63 -0.73 21.71 12.92
C LYS A 63 -2.11 21.42 12.35
N ASN A 64 -2.16 20.90 11.12
CA ASN A 64 -3.39 20.61 10.38
C ASN A 64 -3.33 19.20 9.81
N ALA A 65 -4.06 18.27 10.42
CA ALA A 65 -4.14 16.88 9.99
C ALA A 65 -5.60 16.47 9.77
N THR A 66 -5.93 15.99 8.57
CA THR A 66 -7.28 15.55 8.20
C THR A 66 -7.29 14.07 7.87
N GLY A 67 -8.13 13.30 8.58
CA GLY A 67 -8.43 11.91 8.27
C GLY A 67 -9.74 11.80 7.49
N ILE A 68 -9.75 11.00 6.44
CA ILE A 68 -10.93 10.72 5.62
C ILE A 68 -11.15 9.21 5.58
N ASP A 69 -12.36 8.78 5.89
CA ASP A 69 -12.78 7.39 5.78
C ASP A 69 -14.29 7.33 5.52
N ASN A 70 -14.76 6.39 4.75
CA ASN A 70 -16.19 6.23 4.47
C ASN A 70 -16.94 5.43 5.55
N ASN A 71 -16.23 4.86 6.52
CA ASN A 71 -16.80 4.10 7.61
C ASN A 71 -17.08 5.00 8.82
N ASN A 72 -18.37 5.29 9.06
CA ASN A 72 -18.82 6.16 10.13
C ASN A 72 -18.40 5.71 11.54
N GLU A 73 -18.35 4.39 11.80
CA GLU A 73 -17.92 3.87 13.11
C GLU A 73 -16.43 4.08 13.35
N LYS A 74 -15.59 3.91 12.31
CA LYS A 74 -14.17 4.23 12.38
C LYS A 74 -13.94 5.73 12.62
N ILE A 75 -14.69 6.59 11.94
CA ILE A 75 -14.61 8.05 12.15
C ILE A 75 -15.01 8.44 13.57
N LYS A 76 -16.08 7.84 14.13
CA LYS A 76 -16.46 8.07 15.55
C LYS A 76 -15.35 7.65 16.53
N GLN A 77 -14.67 6.52 16.25
CA GLN A 77 -13.52 6.07 17.03
C GLN A 77 -12.36 7.07 16.93
N ALA A 78 -12.05 7.54 15.73
CA ALA A 78 -11.01 8.51 15.47
C ALA A 78 -11.23 9.84 16.19
N VAL A 79 -12.46 10.37 16.19
CA VAL A 79 -12.84 11.58 16.94
C VAL A 79 -12.60 11.38 18.43
N LYS A 80 -13.10 10.28 19.01
CA LYS A 80 -12.88 9.95 20.44
C LYS A 80 -11.40 9.82 20.80
N LEU A 81 -10.60 9.25 19.88
CA LEU A 81 -9.15 9.11 20.08
C LEU A 81 -8.47 10.47 20.25
N ILE A 82 -8.78 11.42 19.37
CA ILE A 82 -8.20 12.78 19.42
C ILE A 82 -8.69 13.55 20.66
N GLU A 83 -9.97 13.47 20.97
CA GLU A 83 -10.54 14.10 22.18
C GLU A 83 -9.91 13.56 23.46
N LYS A 84 -9.79 12.23 23.58
CA LYS A 84 -9.16 11.56 24.74
C LYS A 84 -7.71 12.00 24.96
N ASN A 85 -6.98 12.29 23.89
CA ASN A 85 -5.58 12.72 23.94
C ASN A 85 -5.43 14.26 23.97
N ASN A 86 -6.54 15.03 24.02
CA ASN A 86 -6.55 16.50 24.02
C ASN A 86 -5.75 17.12 22.85
N LEU A 87 -5.75 16.49 21.69
CA LEU A 87 -5.00 16.93 20.53
C LEU A 87 -5.80 17.99 19.74
N LYS A 88 -5.13 19.05 19.34
CA LYS A 88 -5.68 20.13 18.52
C LYS A 88 -5.17 19.99 17.09
N GLY A 89 -5.95 20.47 16.11
CA GLY A 89 -5.56 20.46 14.69
C GLY A 89 -5.95 19.20 13.93
N GLY A 90 -6.53 18.20 14.62
CA GLY A 90 -7.09 17.00 13.98
C GLY A 90 -8.52 17.22 13.49
N LYS A 91 -8.82 16.79 12.27
CA LYS A 91 -10.15 16.83 11.67
C LYS A 91 -10.47 15.49 11.03
N PHE A 92 -11.73 15.05 11.10
CA PHE A 92 -12.18 13.81 10.48
C PHE A 92 -13.42 14.05 9.62
N LEU A 93 -13.43 13.43 8.45
CA LEU A 93 -14.53 13.50 7.49
C LEU A 93 -15.00 12.07 7.17
N CYS A 94 -16.31 11.84 7.36
CA CYS A 94 -16.95 10.59 6.95
C CYS A 94 -17.41 10.75 5.50
N GLU A 95 -16.49 10.60 4.56
CA GLU A 95 -16.71 10.89 3.14
C GLU A 95 -15.96 9.91 2.24
N ASP A 96 -16.38 9.84 0.97
CA ASP A 96 -15.62 9.13 -0.07
C ASP A 96 -14.39 9.97 -0.47
N VAL A 97 -13.20 9.36 -0.41
CA VAL A 97 -11.92 9.99 -0.76
C VAL A 97 -11.90 10.57 -2.18
N VAL A 98 -12.66 9.97 -3.11
CA VAL A 98 -12.74 10.44 -4.50
C VAL A 98 -13.45 11.78 -4.60
N THR A 99 -14.49 12.01 -3.81
CA THR A 99 -15.32 13.23 -3.87
C THR A 99 -14.89 14.32 -2.90
N THR A 100 -14.21 13.98 -1.81
CA THR A 100 -13.76 14.92 -0.77
C THR A 100 -12.75 15.91 -1.31
N LYS A 101 -12.85 17.20 -0.95
CA LYS A 101 -11.86 18.23 -1.31
C LYS A 101 -10.59 18.07 -0.48
N ILE A 102 -9.43 18.11 -1.16
CA ILE A 102 -8.09 18.00 -0.58
C ILE A 102 -7.14 19.04 -1.18
N ASP A 103 -7.67 20.17 -1.65
CA ASP A 103 -6.94 21.14 -2.50
C ASP A 103 -5.78 21.82 -1.77
N ASP A 104 -5.83 21.90 -0.44
CA ASP A 104 -4.81 22.52 0.42
C ASP A 104 -3.75 21.51 0.93
N ALA A 105 -3.84 20.24 0.55
CA ALA A 105 -2.90 19.22 0.99
C ALA A 105 -1.47 19.49 0.53
N THR A 106 -0.50 19.39 1.43
CA THR A 106 0.93 19.37 1.11
C THR A 106 1.52 17.97 1.17
N THR A 107 0.91 17.11 2.00
CA THR A 107 1.38 15.75 2.25
C THR A 107 0.20 14.81 2.44
N ILE A 108 0.20 13.70 1.70
CA ILE A 108 -0.90 12.74 1.66
C ILE A 108 -0.38 11.33 1.89
N LEU A 109 -0.99 10.60 2.84
CA LEU A 109 -0.86 9.15 2.94
C LEU A 109 -2.03 8.50 2.20
N PHE A 110 -1.70 7.71 1.16
CA PHE A 110 -2.65 7.06 0.28
C PHE A 110 -2.29 5.60 0.05
N TRP A 111 -3.06 4.69 0.65
CA TRP A 111 -2.87 3.25 0.49
C TRP A 111 -4.17 2.56 0.16
N PHE A 112 -4.36 2.30 -1.13
CA PHE A 112 -5.55 1.63 -1.69
C PHE A 112 -5.10 0.55 -2.65
N THR A 113 -5.92 -0.49 -2.78
CA THR A 113 -5.69 -1.61 -3.71
C THR A 113 -6.64 -1.60 -4.91
N ASP A 114 -7.74 -0.84 -4.82
CA ASP A 114 -8.71 -0.69 -5.90
C ASP A 114 -8.14 0.22 -6.99
N ILE A 115 -7.94 -0.36 -8.19
CA ILE A 115 -7.35 0.36 -9.32
C ILE A 115 -8.20 1.53 -9.82
N GLU A 116 -9.53 1.42 -9.73
CA GLU A 116 -10.41 2.51 -10.16
C GLU A 116 -10.28 3.72 -9.20
N ILE A 117 -10.19 3.45 -7.90
CA ILE A 117 -9.93 4.48 -6.90
C ILE A 117 -8.56 5.11 -7.14
N ILE A 118 -7.52 4.29 -7.37
CA ILE A 118 -6.16 4.76 -7.61
C ILE A 118 -6.11 5.69 -8.84
N GLU A 119 -6.74 5.30 -9.95
CA GLU A 119 -6.77 6.11 -11.18
C GLU A 119 -7.54 7.42 -11.02
N LYS A 120 -8.67 7.40 -10.32
CA LYS A 120 -9.45 8.61 -10.00
C LYS A 120 -8.64 9.55 -9.11
N MET A 121 -7.99 9.00 -8.09
CA MET A 121 -7.18 9.78 -7.16
C MET A 121 -5.90 10.33 -7.81
N LYS A 122 -5.22 9.57 -8.68
CA LYS A 122 -4.10 10.08 -9.48
C LYS A 122 -4.47 11.34 -10.25
N LYS A 123 -5.63 11.34 -10.95
CA LYS A 123 -6.12 12.53 -11.67
C LYS A 123 -6.37 13.69 -10.72
N LYS A 124 -6.95 13.42 -9.55
CA LYS A 124 -7.19 14.44 -8.53
C LYS A 124 -5.89 15.02 -7.97
N PHE A 125 -4.90 14.18 -7.68
CA PHE A 125 -3.59 14.62 -7.20
C PHE A 125 -2.84 15.48 -8.19
N GLN A 126 -3.01 15.27 -9.50
CA GLN A 126 -2.40 16.12 -10.55
C GLN A 126 -2.85 17.59 -10.47
N GLY A 127 -4.01 17.87 -9.90
CA GLY A 127 -4.54 19.22 -9.69
C GLY A 127 -4.06 19.91 -8.42
N LEU A 128 -3.30 19.24 -7.57
CA LEU A 128 -2.78 19.81 -6.33
C LEU A 128 -1.60 20.75 -6.58
N GLN A 129 -1.25 21.54 -5.58
CA GLN A 129 -0.12 22.47 -5.66
C GLN A 129 1.20 21.73 -5.91
N ASN A 130 2.11 22.40 -6.65
CA ASN A 130 3.43 21.86 -6.88
C ASN A 130 4.18 21.64 -5.58
N GLY A 131 4.85 20.50 -5.48
CA GLY A 131 5.55 20.10 -4.26
C GLY A 131 4.74 19.20 -3.34
N THR A 132 3.42 19.03 -3.55
CA THR A 132 2.61 18.09 -2.77
C THR A 132 3.19 16.67 -2.91
N ARG A 133 3.40 16.02 -1.76
CA ARG A 133 3.97 14.67 -1.65
C ARG A 133 2.87 13.67 -1.36
N ILE A 134 2.80 12.62 -2.16
CA ILE A 134 1.88 11.50 -1.97
C ILE A 134 2.70 10.26 -1.65
N VAL A 135 2.58 9.74 -0.43
CA VAL A 135 3.18 8.45 -0.08
C VAL A 135 2.19 7.33 -0.34
N THR A 136 2.66 6.35 -1.06
CA THR A 136 1.99 5.08 -1.29
C THR A 136 2.78 3.94 -0.67
N ILE A 137 2.15 2.79 -0.48
CA ILE A 137 2.80 1.59 0.07
C ILE A 137 2.70 0.50 -0.99
N TRP A 138 3.82 -0.20 -1.23
CA TRP A 138 3.97 -1.31 -2.17
C TRP A 138 4.17 -0.90 -3.63
N GLY A 139 3.36 -0.02 -4.19
CA GLY A 139 3.46 0.42 -5.57
C GLY A 139 3.35 1.93 -5.72
N PRO A 140 3.99 2.53 -6.73
CA PRO A 140 3.84 3.94 -7.05
C PRO A 140 2.46 4.20 -7.64
N LEU A 141 2.11 5.48 -7.77
CA LEU A 141 1.00 5.86 -8.63
C LEU A 141 1.25 5.38 -10.06
N PRO A 142 0.23 4.82 -10.75
CA PRO A 142 0.41 4.31 -12.11
C PRO A 142 1.02 5.34 -13.05
N GLU A 143 1.98 4.92 -13.87
CA GLU A 143 2.70 5.76 -14.85
C GLU A 143 3.41 7.00 -14.25
N CYS A 144 3.65 7.02 -12.95
CA CYS A 144 4.36 8.11 -12.29
C CYS A 144 5.75 7.66 -11.83
N LEU A 145 6.78 8.41 -12.20
CA LEU A 145 8.13 8.19 -11.68
C LEU A 145 8.19 8.59 -10.21
N PRO A 146 8.54 7.68 -9.29
CA PRO A 146 8.70 8.04 -7.88
C PRO A 146 9.85 9.05 -7.69
N THR A 147 9.69 9.93 -6.72
CA THR A 147 10.74 10.90 -6.34
C THR A 147 11.63 10.38 -5.23
N GLN A 148 11.09 9.55 -4.34
CA GLN A 148 11.82 8.88 -3.28
C GLN A 148 11.27 7.48 -3.06
N VAL A 149 12.13 6.54 -2.70
CA VAL A 149 11.77 5.14 -2.42
C VAL A 149 12.58 4.65 -1.24
N ASP A 150 11.88 4.14 -0.23
CA ASP A 150 12.38 3.26 0.80
C ASP A 150 11.39 2.10 0.93
N PHE A 151 11.56 1.11 0.06
CA PHE A 151 10.57 0.05 -0.12
C PHE A 151 10.18 -0.61 1.22
N PRO A 152 8.88 -0.71 1.53
CA PRO A 152 7.70 -0.60 0.66
C PRO A 152 7.10 0.81 0.52
N TYR A 153 7.72 1.84 1.04
CA TYR A 153 7.21 3.22 1.01
C TYR A 153 7.74 3.95 -0.22
N ILE A 154 6.84 4.62 -0.91
CA ILE A 154 7.13 5.27 -2.20
C ILE A 154 6.50 6.65 -2.20
N ILE A 155 7.28 7.70 -2.52
CA ILE A 155 6.79 9.06 -2.65
C ILE A 155 6.72 9.44 -4.13
N ASN A 156 5.54 9.89 -4.55
CA ASN A 156 5.33 10.63 -5.77
C ASN A 156 5.08 12.10 -5.43
N GLN A 157 5.65 13.05 -6.20
CA GLN A 157 5.52 14.47 -5.95
C GLN A 157 4.92 15.19 -7.15
N VAL A 158 3.99 16.09 -6.89
CA VAL A 158 3.38 16.95 -7.94
C VAL A 158 4.37 18.04 -8.38
N PRO A 159 4.54 18.30 -9.71
CA PRO A 159 3.90 17.61 -10.83
C PRO A 159 4.52 16.25 -11.10
N PHE A 160 3.69 15.28 -11.43
CA PHE A 160 4.16 13.92 -11.69
C PHE A 160 4.96 13.85 -13.00
N LYS A 161 6.09 13.17 -12.97
CA LYS A 161 6.83 12.79 -14.18
C LYS A 161 6.29 11.46 -14.67
N HIS A 162 6.00 11.37 -15.97
CA HIS A 162 5.59 10.11 -16.57
C HIS A 162 6.74 9.09 -16.54
N ALA A 163 6.40 7.83 -16.28
CA ALA A 163 7.33 6.71 -16.33
C ALA A 163 6.63 5.44 -16.84
N GLU A 164 7.29 4.76 -17.74
CA GLU A 164 6.88 3.42 -18.16
C GLU A 164 7.09 2.40 -17.02
N LEU A 165 6.37 1.27 -17.06
CA LEU A 165 6.45 0.24 -16.04
C LEU A 165 7.89 -0.22 -15.73
N LYS A 166 8.74 -0.35 -16.78
CA LYS A 166 10.15 -0.73 -16.61
C LYS A 166 10.99 0.33 -15.90
N GLU A 167 10.66 1.60 -16.12
CA GLU A 167 11.32 2.73 -15.45
C GLU A 167 10.89 2.79 -13.98
N GLN A 168 9.60 2.56 -13.70
CA GLN A 168 9.10 2.44 -12.33
C GLN A 168 9.76 1.28 -11.59
N LEU A 169 9.89 0.11 -12.23
CA LEU A 169 10.55 -1.07 -11.68
C LEU A 169 12.01 -0.75 -11.30
N LEU A 170 12.74 -0.12 -12.21
CA LEU A 170 14.13 0.28 -11.96
C LEU A 170 14.23 1.31 -10.82
N ALA A 171 13.33 2.28 -10.78
CA ALA A 171 13.33 3.31 -9.74
C ALA A 171 13.00 2.76 -8.34
N ILE A 172 12.07 1.78 -8.26
CA ILE A 172 11.62 1.22 -6.98
C ILE A 172 12.55 0.14 -6.47
N PHE A 173 13.00 -0.74 -7.34
CA PHE A 173 13.68 -1.98 -6.97
C PHE A 173 15.16 -2.00 -7.38
N GLY A 174 15.62 -1.03 -8.17
CA GLY A 174 16.99 -1.02 -8.70
C GLY A 174 17.27 -2.14 -9.70
N ILE A 175 16.25 -2.83 -10.21
CA ILE A 175 16.34 -3.98 -11.10
C ILE A 175 15.57 -3.74 -12.40
N LYS A 176 15.95 -4.44 -13.47
CA LYS A 176 15.30 -4.31 -14.79
C LYS A 176 14.22 -5.36 -15.03
N CYS A 177 14.23 -6.42 -14.25
CA CYS A 177 13.27 -7.52 -14.34
C CYS A 177 13.17 -8.21 -12.99
N ILE A 178 12.08 -8.92 -12.73
CA ILE A 178 11.82 -9.66 -11.50
C ILE A 178 12.09 -11.14 -11.73
N ASP A 179 13.03 -11.70 -10.97
CA ASP A 179 13.18 -13.13 -10.78
C ASP A 179 12.51 -13.62 -9.49
N PHE A 180 12.65 -14.89 -9.17
CA PHE A 180 12.08 -15.43 -7.94
C PHE A 180 12.76 -14.90 -6.68
N VAL A 181 14.05 -14.67 -6.71
CA VAL A 181 14.83 -14.18 -5.55
C VAL A 181 14.38 -12.76 -5.20
N ASN A 182 14.27 -11.91 -6.20
CA ASN A 182 13.75 -10.55 -6.03
C ASN A 182 12.31 -10.57 -5.50
N ALA A 183 11.43 -11.41 -6.10
CA ALA A 183 10.06 -11.54 -5.64
C ALA A 183 9.98 -11.96 -4.16
N TRP A 184 10.83 -12.88 -3.73
CA TRP A 184 10.93 -13.30 -2.34
C TRP A 184 11.42 -12.17 -1.43
N GLU A 185 12.50 -11.50 -1.79
CA GLU A 185 13.06 -10.40 -1.00
C GLU A 185 12.04 -9.27 -0.77
N TYR A 186 11.34 -8.88 -1.82
CA TYR A 186 10.32 -7.83 -1.71
C TYR A 186 9.10 -8.27 -0.93
N ALA A 187 8.68 -9.54 -1.07
CA ALA A 187 7.62 -10.10 -0.25
C ALA A 187 7.98 -10.05 1.24
N GLU A 188 9.22 -10.42 1.59
CA GLU A 188 9.71 -10.39 2.97
C GLU A 188 9.77 -8.96 3.53
N ARG A 189 10.30 -8.00 2.76
CA ARG A 189 10.34 -6.59 3.15
C ARG A 189 8.94 -6.04 3.39
N TYR A 190 8.01 -6.32 2.49
CA TYR A 190 6.63 -5.89 2.61
C TYR A 190 5.94 -6.49 3.84
N THR A 191 6.06 -7.80 4.03
CA THR A 191 5.48 -8.50 5.18
C THR A 191 5.98 -7.92 6.49
N LYS A 192 7.30 -7.71 6.62
CA LYS A 192 7.91 -7.10 7.80
C LYS A 192 7.46 -5.64 8.06
N ALA A 193 7.16 -4.90 6.99
CA ALA A 193 6.77 -3.50 7.13
C ALA A 193 5.31 -3.31 7.55
N ILE A 194 4.42 -4.24 7.21
CA ILE A 194 2.97 -4.09 7.44
C ILE A 194 2.37 -5.16 8.35
N ALA A 195 3.10 -6.25 8.68
CA ALA A 195 2.59 -7.28 9.58
C ALA A 195 2.43 -6.74 11.01
N THR A 196 1.27 -6.96 11.59
CA THR A 196 1.08 -6.88 13.04
C THR A 196 1.79 -8.07 13.68
N HIS A 197 2.45 -7.91 14.81
CA HIS A 197 3.36 -8.85 15.51
C HIS A 197 2.90 -10.30 15.77
N ASN A 198 2.13 -10.92 14.90
CA ASN A 198 1.68 -12.29 14.98
C ASN A 198 2.49 -13.19 14.03
N THR A 199 3.66 -13.58 14.47
CA THR A 199 4.77 -14.18 13.71
C THR A 199 4.53 -15.60 13.17
N GLU A 200 3.52 -16.34 13.59
CA GLU A 200 3.35 -17.73 13.18
C GLU A 200 2.95 -17.92 11.71
N ASN A 201 2.31 -16.93 11.10
CA ASN A 201 1.87 -16.97 9.70
C ASN A 201 2.80 -16.21 8.72
N ASP A 202 3.82 -15.52 9.19
CA ASP A 202 4.63 -14.62 8.38
C ASP A 202 5.33 -15.34 7.21
N ARG A 203 5.83 -16.55 7.44
CA ARG A 203 6.50 -17.35 6.39
C ARG A 203 5.54 -17.77 5.29
N PHE A 204 4.35 -18.22 5.65
CA PHE A 204 3.33 -18.63 4.68
C PHE A 204 2.84 -17.43 3.87
N LEU A 205 2.60 -16.30 4.53
CA LEU A 205 2.24 -15.05 3.86
C LEU A 205 3.37 -14.57 2.93
N THR A 206 4.63 -14.67 3.35
CA THR A 206 5.77 -14.33 2.50
C THR A 206 5.83 -15.22 1.25
N ILE A 207 5.58 -16.52 1.39
CA ILE A 207 5.51 -17.46 0.25
C ILE A 207 4.40 -17.04 -0.71
N LEU A 208 3.19 -16.81 -0.21
CA LEU A 208 2.06 -16.38 -1.03
C LEU A 208 2.34 -15.05 -1.74
N GLN A 209 2.88 -14.07 -1.01
CA GLN A 209 3.24 -12.77 -1.57
C GLN A 209 4.31 -12.89 -2.66
N SER A 210 5.34 -13.71 -2.46
CA SER A 210 6.38 -13.92 -3.47
C SER A 210 5.83 -14.55 -4.75
N LEU A 211 4.90 -15.49 -4.63
CA LEU A 211 4.18 -16.05 -5.79
C LEU A 211 3.35 -14.99 -6.49
N VAL A 212 2.58 -14.20 -5.75
CA VAL A 212 1.74 -13.12 -6.31
C VAL A 212 2.61 -12.09 -7.04
N ILE A 213 3.73 -11.66 -6.44
CA ILE A 213 4.66 -10.72 -7.08
C ILE A 213 5.20 -11.29 -8.39
N TRP A 214 5.70 -12.53 -8.34
CA TRP A 214 6.29 -13.14 -9.54
C TRP A 214 5.24 -13.37 -10.64
N ILE A 215 4.05 -13.86 -10.29
CA ILE A 215 2.96 -14.08 -11.26
C ILE A 215 2.51 -12.76 -11.89
N ASN A 216 2.35 -11.70 -11.08
CA ASN A 216 2.03 -10.37 -11.60
C ASN A 216 3.12 -9.84 -12.53
N ALA A 217 4.39 -9.99 -12.15
CA ALA A 217 5.52 -9.61 -12.98
C ALA A 217 5.52 -10.38 -14.32
N LYS A 218 5.17 -11.66 -14.29
CA LYS A 218 5.04 -12.49 -15.50
C LYS A 218 3.93 -11.98 -16.41
N ASN A 219 2.76 -11.71 -15.86
CA ASN A 219 1.60 -11.20 -16.60
C ASN A 219 1.85 -9.80 -17.18
N LEU A 220 2.70 -9.01 -16.54
CA LEU A 220 3.13 -7.68 -17.02
C LEU A 220 4.32 -7.72 -17.98
N GLY A 221 4.90 -8.91 -18.24
CA GLY A 221 6.05 -9.06 -19.13
C GLY A 221 7.36 -8.48 -18.60
N ILE A 222 7.51 -8.41 -17.28
CA ILE A 222 8.71 -7.85 -16.61
C ILE A 222 9.51 -8.89 -15.80
N THR A 223 9.27 -10.18 -16.02
CA THR A 223 10.10 -11.24 -15.42
C THR A 223 11.46 -11.38 -16.13
N CYS A 224 12.46 -11.85 -15.37
CA CYS A 224 13.77 -12.22 -15.91
C CYS A 224 13.66 -13.59 -16.62
N GLY A 225 13.39 -13.57 -17.93
CA GLY A 225 13.21 -14.77 -18.75
C GLY A 225 11.75 -15.19 -18.95
N ASP A 226 11.56 -16.10 -19.92
CA ASP A 226 10.22 -16.48 -20.41
C ASP A 226 9.62 -17.69 -19.68
N GLY A 227 10.46 -18.47 -19.01
CA GLY A 227 10.04 -19.71 -18.34
C GLY A 227 9.56 -19.49 -16.91
N VAL A 228 8.77 -20.45 -16.39
CA VAL A 228 8.43 -20.50 -14.97
C VAL A 228 9.58 -21.14 -14.20
N PRO A 229 10.24 -20.45 -13.25
CA PRO A 229 11.35 -20.99 -12.46
C PRO A 229 10.93 -22.24 -11.67
N VAL A 230 11.92 -23.14 -11.45
CA VAL A 230 11.68 -24.37 -10.67
C VAL A 230 11.12 -24.09 -9.28
N PRO A 231 11.62 -23.09 -8.50
CA PRO A 231 11.02 -22.77 -7.20
C PRO A 231 9.54 -22.41 -7.29
N ILE A 232 9.14 -21.62 -8.29
CA ILE A 232 7.73 -21.25 -8.51
C ILE A 232 6.88 -22.49 -8.77
N LYS A 233 7.33 -23.40 -9.65
CA LYS A 233 6.63 -24.68 -9.92
C LYS A 233 6.46 -25.50 -8.65
N ASN A 234 7.53 -25.62 -7.84
CA ASN A 234 7.51 -26.36 -6.60
C ASN A 234 6.53 -25.75 -5.58
N TYR A 235 6.50 -24.42 -5.44
CA TYR A 235 5.56 -23.76 -4.54
C TYR A 235 4.10 -23.92 -4.98
N ILE A 236 3.84 -23.80 -6.29
CA ILE A 236 2.49 -24.05 -6.85
C ILE A 236 2.07 -25.49 -6.53
N GLN A 237 2.96 -26.46 -6.72
CA GLN A 237 2.69 -27.86 -6.40
C GLN A 237 2.44 -28.09 -4.91
N ILE A 238 3.28 -27.51 -4.04
CA ILE A 238 3.11 -27.61 -2.57
C ILE A 238 1.77 -27.02 -2.13
N LEU A 239 1.39 -25.85 -2.64
CA LEU A 239 0.11 -25.23 -2.33
C LEU A 239 -1.05 -26.12 -2.74
N LYS A 240 -0.98 -26.73 -3.92
CA LYS A 240 -2.01 -27.62 -4.42
C LYS A 240 -2.11 -28.92 -3.63
N GLU A 241 -0.98 -29.60 -3.41
CA GLU A 241 -0.96 -30.94 -2.79
C GLU A 241 -1.18 -30.89 -1.28
N ASN A 242 -0.59 -29.91 -0.58
CA ASN A 242 -0.64 -29.87 0.88
C ASN A 242 -1.75 -28.98 1.45
N PHE A 243 -2.19 -27.97 0.66
CA PHE A 243 -3.18 -27.00 1.12
C PHE A 243 -4.45 -26.97 0.26
N GLY A 244 -4.47 -27.72 -0.86
CA GLY A 244 -5.60 -27.71 -1.80
C GLY A 244 -5.83 -26.35 -2.49
N ILE A 245 -4.78 -25.49 -2.54
CA ILE A 245 -4.85 -24.15 -3.11
C ILE A 245 -4.35 -24.17 -4.55
N GLU A 246 -5.19 -23.77 -5.48
CA GLU A 246 -4.89 -23.70 -6.91
C GLU A 246 -4.54 -22.26 -7.31
N VAL A 247 -3.38 -22.09 -7.96
CA VAL A 247 -2.85 -20.80 -8.44
C VAL A 247 -2.50 -20.80 -9.92
N GLU A 248 -2.54 -21.95 -10.60
CA GLU A 248 -2.13 -22.10 -11.99
C GLU A 248 -2.94 -21.22 -12.96
N HIS A 249 -4.21 -20.97 -12.64
CA HIS A 249 -5.08 -20.10 -13.46
C HIS A 249 -4.57 -18.67 -13.53
N LEU A 250 -3.85 -18.18 -12.49
CA LEU A 250 -3.27 -16.84 -12.46
C LEU A 250 -2.14 -16.65 -13.50
N LEU A 251 -1.51 -17.72 -13.95
CA LEU A 251 -0.46 -17.67 -14.97
C LEU A 251 -1.00 -17.45 -16.38
N ASN A 252 -2.30 -17.64 -16.58
CA ASN A 252 -2.94 -17.59 -17.89
C ASN A 252 -3.89 -16.39 -18.04
N ASP A 253 -4.21 -15.71 -16.96
CA ASP A 253 -5.13 -14.56 -16.95
C ASP A 253 -4.36 -13.24 -17.06
N ALA A 254 -4.20 -12.75 -18.28
CA ALA A 254 -3.61 -11.44 -18.59
C ALA A 254 -4.37 -10.23 -17.94
N ASN A 255 -5.44 -10.49 -17.21
CA ASN A 255 -6.33 -9.47 -16.64
C ASN A 255 -6.40 -9.44 -15.12
N LEU A 256 -5.64 -10.27 -14.39
CA LEU A 256 -5.58 -10.19 -12.93
C LEU A 256 -4.62 -9.07 -12.52
N LYS A 257 -5.20 -7.89 -12.34
CA LYS A 257 -4.59 -6.78 -11.62
C LYS A 257 -4.96 -6.97 -10.14
N PHE A 258 -3.98 -7.27 -9.32
CA PHE A 258 -4.10 -7.19 -7.86
C PHE A 258 -3.74 -5.80 -7.40
#